data_9608e5b73ea719945cff2a022b11b74d
#
_entry.id   9608e5b73ea719945cff2a022b11b74d
#
_cell.length_a   1.000
_cell.length_b   1.000
_cell.length_c   1.000
_cell.angle_alpha   90.00
_cell.angle_beta   90.00
_cell.angle_gamma   90.00
#
_symmetry.space_group_name_H-M   'P 1'
#
loop_
_entity.id
_entity.type
_entity.pdbx_description
1 polymer ?
#
loop_
_entity_poly.entity_id
_entity_poly.type
_entity_poly.pdbx_seq_one_letter_code
_entity_poly.pdbx_strand_id
1 'polypeptide(L)'
;MRTRIISMLVLASTALFAAEQMSKIAPSPAFDKMKTLVGMWDGTVNEGGAQLKAHARVKLVSDGSALAQWLDEGTPHEMITMFHMDGNDLMATHYCAAHNQPRMVLVSGGDQNRLVFKFKDGTNIQPDAGHMQRVAFVIDGPNHHIEEWTYLQNGKEDTTRFDFRRKQ
;
A
#
# COMPACT_ATOMS: atom_id res chain seq x y z
N MET A 1 4.02 42.42 38.09
CA MET A 1 3.51 42.27 36.73
C MET A 1 4.68 41.85 35.81
N ARG A 2 5.20 40.63 35.98
CA ARG A 2 6.30 40.08 35.14
C ARG A 2 6.22 38.56 35.13
N THR A 3 5.27 37.93 34.39
CA THR A 3 5.28 36.48 34.20
C THR A 3 4.32 36.10 33.07
N ARG A 4 4.60 36.49 31.80
CA ARG A 4 3.81 36.01 30.65
C ARG A 4 4.58 35.93 29.32
N ILE A 5 5.92 35.83 29.29
CA ILE A 5 6.67 35.84 27.99
C ILE A 5 7.39 34.50 27.71
N ILE A 6 7.48 33.57 28.67
CA ILE A 6 8.29 32.35 28.50
C ILE A 6 7.56 31.20 27.77
N SER A 7 6.21 31.19 27.76
CA SER A 7 5.46 30.07 27.17
C SER A 7 5.36 30.08 25.64
N MET A 8 5.67 31.16 24.96
CA MET A 8 5.50 31.29 23.51
C MET A 8 6.72 30.83 22.71
N LEU A 9 7.92 30.82 23.32
CA LEU A 9 9.15 30.41 22.60
C LEU A 9 9.31 28.88 22.48
N VAL A 10 8.74 28.12 23.41
CA VAL A 10 8.90 26.63 23.40
C VAL A 10 8.05 25.96 22.32
N LEU A 11 6.85 26.51 22.03
CA LEU A 11 5.97 25.96 20.98
C LEU A 11 6.49 26.21 19.56
N ALA A 12 7.18 27.32 19.33
CA ALA A 12 7.75 27.66 18.02
C ALA A 12 8.97 26.76 17.68
N SER A 13 9.77 26.38 18.69
CA SER A 13 10.94 25.51 18.48
C SER A 13 10.57 24.06 18.18
N THR A 14 9.50 23.53 18.77
CA THR A 14 9.04 22.15 18.50
C THR A 14 8.43 21.99 17.10
N ALA A 15 7.75 23.02 16.60
CA ALA A 15 7.18 23.02 15.25
C ALA A 15 8.28 23.08 14.17
N LEU A 16 9.38 23.81 14.39
CA LEU A 16 10.50 23.85 13.47
C LEU A 16 11.25 22.49 13.40
N PHE A 17 11.44 21.81 14.54
CA PHE A 17 12.07 20.49 14.56
C PHE A 17 11.22 19.43 13.85
N ALA A 18 9.89 19.48 13.98
CA ALA A 18 8.99 18.56 13.28
C ALA A 18 9.01 18.80 11.76
N ALA A 19 9.06 20.04 11.30
CA ALA A 19 9.12 20.39 9.90
C ALA A 19 10.47 19.98 9.25
N GLU A 20 11.58 20.09 9.98
CA GLU A 20 12.91 19.70 9.52
C GLU A 20 13.05 18.16 9.43
N GLN A 21 12.35 17.42 10.26
CA GLN A 21 12.34 15.95 10.22
C GLN A 21 11.44 15.40 9.12
N MET A 22 10.36 16.09 8.76
CA MET A 22 9.50 15.72 7.62
C MET A 22 10.20 15.89 6.26
N SER A 23 11.22 16.74 6.17
CA SER A 23 11.96 16.99 4.92
C SER A 23 13.01 15.93 4.56
N LYS A 24 13.20 14.89 5.40
CA LYS A 24 14.25 13.86 5.24
C LYS A 24 13.80 12.60 4.48
N ILE A 25 12.52 12.48 4.14
CA ILE A 25 12.07 11.36 3.30
C ILE A 25 12.41 11.70 1.85
N ALA A 26 13.32 10.92 1.27
CA ALA A 26 13.73 11.14 -0.11
C ALA A 26 12.54 10.96 -1.08
N PRO A 27 12.45 11.76 -2.15
CA PRO A 27 11.46 11.55 -3.20
C PRO A 27 11.57 10.12 -3.75
N SER A 28 10.44 9.43 -3.85
CA SER A 28 10.39 8.07 -4.39
C SER A 28 9.56 8.06 -5.67
N PRO A 29 10.20 7.92 -6.84
CA PRO A 29 9.46 7.78 -8.11
C PRO A 29 8.46 6.63 -8.10
N ALA A 30 8.78 5.54 -7.39
CA ALA A 30 7.86 4.41 -7.24
C ALA A 30 6.64 4.77 -6.40
N PHE A 31 6.81 5.51 -5.28
CA PHE A 31 5.69 5.98 -4.49
C PHE A 31 4.84 7.00 -5.26
N ASP A 32 5.46 7.88 -6.03
CA ASP A 32 4.76 8.83 -6.90
C ASP A 32 3.97 8.09 -8.00
N LYS A 33 4.52 7.00 -8.54
CA LYS A 33 3.80 6.12 -9.47
C LYS A 33 2.59 5.48 -8.78
N MET A 34 2.72 4.97 -7.55
CA MET A 34 1.59 4.42 -6.78
C MET A 34 0.50 5.49 -6.50
N LYS A 35 0.87 6.74 -6.26
CA LYS A 35 -0.09 7.85 -6.05
C LYS A 35 -0.99 8.09 -7.27
N THR A 36 -0.58 7.71 -8.48
CA THR A 36 -1.43 7.81 -9.67
C THR A 36 -2.66 6.92 -9.61
N LEU A 37 -2.67 5.92 -8.71
CA LEU A 37 -3.80 5.03 -8.48
C LEU A 37 -4.90 5.66 -7.61
N VAL A 38 -4.71 6.83 -7.01
CA VAL A 38 -5.76 7.50 -6.20
C VAL A 38 -7.06 7.61 -6.99
N GLY A 39 -8.15 7.07 -6.42
CA GLY A 39 -9.47 7.03 -7.04
C GLY A 39 -10.25 5.76 -6.73
N MET A 40 -11.35 5.59 -7.47
CA MET A 40 -12.22 4.42 -7.43
C MET A 40 -11.98 3.57 -8.67
N TRP A 41 -12.01 2.26 -8.50
CA TRP A 41 -11.72 1.29 -9.55
C TRP A 41 -12.75 0.18 -9.54
N ASP A 42 -13.30 -0.12 -10.71
CA ASP A 42 -14.15 -1.27 -10.97
C ASP A 42 -13.40 -2.26 -11.87
N GLY A 43 -13.51 -3.52 -11.59
CA GLY A 43 -12.74 -4.53 -12.33
C GLY A 43 -13.28 -5.93 -12.17
N THR A 44 -12.44 -6.87 -12.56
CA THR A 44 -12.71 -8.30 -12.46
C THR A 44 -11.54 -9.03 -11.86
N VAL A 45 -11.84 -10.13 -11.20
CA VAL A 45 -10.90 -11.09 -10.66
C VAL A 45 -11.23 -12.49 -11.17
N ASN A 46 -10.21 -13.27 -11.51
CA ASN A 46 -10.38 -14.68 -11.85
C ASN A 46 -10.09 -15.53 -10.62
N GLU A 47 -11.09 -16.21 -10.12
CA GLU A 47 -11.01 -17.10 -8.95
C GLU A 47 -11.73 -18.41 -9.24
N GLY A 48 -11.06 -19.54 -9.03
CA GLY A 48 -11.63 -20.88 -9.25
C GLY A 48 -12.14 -21.12 -10.68
N GLY A 49 -11.63 -20.41 -11.68
CA GLY A 49 -12.09 -20.48 -13.07
C GLY A 49 -13.33 -19.60 -13.37
N ALA A 50 -13.89 -18.93 -12.38
CA ALA A 50 -14.96 -17.94 -12.56
C ALA A 50 -14.39 -16.52 -12.61
N GLN A 51 -15.00 -15.66 -13.46
CA GLN A 51 -14.73 -14.23 -13.47
C GLN A 51 -15.74 -13.53 -12.56
N LEU A 52 -15.25 -12.94 -11.47
CA LEU A 52 -16.04 -12.21 -10.48
C LEU A 52 -15.79 -10.70 -10.62
N LYS A 53 -16.73 -9.89 -10.14
CA LYS A 53 -16.55 -8.44 -10.01
C LYS A 53 -15.64 -8.15 -8.82
N ALA A 54 -14.79 -7.16 -8.99
CA ALA A 54 -13.91 -6.64 -7.96
C ALA A 54 -13.97 -5.11 -7.91
N HIS A 55 -13.76 -4.55 -6.75
CA HIS A 55 -13.74 -3.11 -6.53
C HIS A 55 -12.50 -2.73 -5.73
N ALA A 56 -11.88 -1.61 -6.09
CA ALA A 56 -10.81 -1.04 -5.29
C ALA A 56 -11.01 0.47 -5.10
N ARG A 57 -10.61 0.94 -3.92
CA ARG A 57 -10.55 2.36 -3.61
C ARG A 57 -9.16 2.69 -3.09
N VAL A 58 -8.56 3.72 -3.66
CA VAL A 58 -7.23 4.18 -3.27
C VAL A 58 -7.29 5.63 -2.82
N LYS A 59 -6.75 5.94 -1.65
CA LYS A 59 -6.70 7.30 -1.08
C LYS A 59 -5.32 7.65 -0.58
N LEU A 60 -4.90 8.88 -0.85
CA LEU A 60 -3.75 9.47 -0.18
C LEU A 60 -4.18 9.94 1.22
N VAL A 61 -3.44 9.56 2.24
CA VAL A 61 -3.75 9.83 3.66
C VAL A 61 -2.50 10.32 4.39
N SER A 62 -2.64 10.67 5.68
CA SER A 62 -1.52 11.07 6.53
C SER A 62 -0.69 12.20 5.91
N ASP A 63 -1.37 13.27 5.50
CA ASP A 63 -0.75 14.45 4.84
C ASP A 63 0.15 14.07 3.63
N GLY A 64 -0.29 13.08 2.85
CA GLY A 64 0.41 12.65 1.64
C GLY A 64 1.56 11.67 1.87
N SER A 65 1.84 11.27 3.11
CA SER A 65 2.93 10.35 3.44
C SER A 65 2.57 8.87 3.32
N ALA A 66 1.27 8.54 3.22
CA ALA A 66 0.81 7.18 3.05
C ALA A 66 -0.31 7.08 2.01
N LEU A 67 -0.40 5.93 1.36
CA LEU A 67 -1.46 5.57 0.43
C LEU A 67 -2.22 4.38 1.01
N ALA A 68 -3.54 4.50 1.15
CA ALA A 68 -4.40 3.44 1.61
C ALA A 68 -5.21 2.88 0.43
N GLN A 69 -5.18 1.58 0.26
CA GLN A 69 -6.01 0.86 -0.71
C GLN A 69 -6.97 -0.07 0.03
N TRP A 70 -8.24 0.01 -0.32
CA TRP A 70 -9.28 -0.96 0.05
C TRP A 70 -9.56 -1.84 -1.14
N LEU A 71 -9.58 -3.14 -0.93
CA LEU A 71 -10.06 -4.16 -1.85
C LEU A 71 -11.41 -4.67 -1.35
N ASP A 72 -12.42 -4.69 -2.21
CA ASP A 72 -13.77 -5.18 -1.94
C ASP A 72 -14.41 -4.58 -0.69
N GLU A 73 -14.26 -3.24 -0.53
CA GLU A 73 -14.78 -2.45 0.58
C GLU A 73 -16.27 -2.70 0.80
N GLY A 74 -16.66 -2.88 2.08
CA GLY A 74 -18.04 -3.12 2.48
C GLY A 74 -18.52 -4.57 2.29
N THR A 75 -17.63 -5.49 1.93
CA THR A 75 -17.91 -6.94 1.86
C THR A 75 -17.25 -7.69 3.02
N PRO A 76 -17.64 -8.95 3.30
CA PRO A 76 -16.94 -9.78 4.26
C PRO A 76 -15.47 -10.09 3.91
N HIS A 77 -15.07 -9.83 2.68
CA HIS A 77 -13.72 -10.05 2.15
C HIS A 77 -12.92 -8.75 2.02
N GLU A 78 -13.39 -7.66 2.64
CA GLU A 78 -12.69 -6.39 2.64
C GLU A 78 -11.28 -6.54 3.19
N MET A 79 -10.31 -6.03 2.44
CA MET A 79 -8.89 -5.99 2.84
C MET A 79 -8.33 -4.59 2.64
N ILE A 80 -7.33 -4.24 3.46
CA ILE A 80 -6.66 -2.94 3.37
C ILE A 80 -5.16 -3.16 3.16
N THR A 81 -4.58 -2.37 2.26
CA THR A 81 -3.13 -2.29 2.12
C THR A 81 -2.66 -0.85 2.31
N MET A 82 -1.69 -0.66 3.19
CA MET A 82 -1.05 0.64 3.44
C MET A 82 0.32 0.67 2.77
N PHE A 83 0.54 1.68 1.92
CA PHE A 83 1.85 1.94 1.30
C PHE A 83 2.46 3.19 1.91
N HIS A 84 3.74 3.12 2.28
CA HIS A 84 4.49 4.24 2.86
C HIS A 84 5.99 4.03 2.68
N MET A 85 6.75 5.10 2.86
CA MET A 85 8.21 5.01 2.86
C MET A 85 8.72 4.62 4.26
N ASP A 86 9.69 3.69 4.30
CA ASP A 86 10.52 3.39 5.47
C ASP A 86 11.98 3.69 5.08
N GLY A 87 12.45 4.87 5.39
CA GLY A 87 13.69 5.39 4.84
C GLY A 87 13.62 5.48 3.31
N ASN A 88 14.43 4.68 2.62
CA ASN A 88 14.44 4.59 1.15
C ASN A 88 13.57 3.45 0.60
N ASP A 89 13.03 2.61 1.46
CA ASP A 89 12.21 1.46 1.08
C ASP A 89 10.74 1.86 0.95
N LEU A 90 10.11 1.56 -0.18
CA LEU A 90 8.65 1.62 -0.29
C LEU A 90 8.07 0.32 0.24
N MET A 91 7.28 0.45 1.30
CA MET A 91 6.65 -0.65 2.02
C MET A 91 5.17 -0.79 1.65
N ALA A 92 4.67 -2.02 1.68
CA ALA A 92 3.26 -2.37 1.63
C ALA A 92 2.92 -3.24 2.84
N THR A 93 2.03 -2.78 3.72
CA THR A 93 1.48 -3.58 4.82
C THR A 93 0.06 -3.98 4.46
N HIS A 94 -0.17 -5.27 4.29
CA HIS A 94 -1.47 -5.82 3.87
C HIS A 94 -2.21 -6.41 5.07
N TYR A 95 -3.43 -5.95 5.33
CA TYR A 95 -4.34 -6.48 6.35
C TYR A 95 -5.24 -7.52 5.69
N CYS A 96 -4.82 -8.78 5.80
CA CYS A 96 -5.37 -9.89 5.04
C CYS A 96 -6.59 -10.52 5.72
N ALA A 97 -7.56 -10.99 4.93
CA ALA A 97 -8.67 -11.81 5.41
C ALA A 97 -8.21 -13.16 6.03
N ALA A 98 -6.97 -13.56 5.81
CA ALA A 98 -6.31 -14.68 6.49
C ALA A 98 -5.89 -14.36 7.94
N HIS A 99 -6.33 -13.23 8.52
CA HIS A 99 -6.06 -12.77 9.89
C HIS A 99 -4.57 -12.50 10.19
N ASN A 100 -3.76 -12.28 9.18
CA ASN A 100 -2.37 -11.88 9.32
C ASN A 100 -2.07 -10.56 8.60
N GLN A 101 -0.92 -9.96 8.89
CA GLN A 101 -0.51 -8.68 8.32
C GLN A 101 0.89 -8.80 7.75
N PRO A 102 1.04 -9.40 6.54
CA PRO A 102 2.31 -9.44 5.85
C PRO A 102 2.77 -8.04 5.46
N ARG A 103 4.05 -7.76 5.71
CA ARG A 103 4.73 -6.58 5.21
C ARG A 103 5.61 -6.97 4.03
N MET A 104 5.47 -6.22 2.97
CA MET A 104 6.21 -6.42 1.72
C MET A 104 7.02 -5.18 1.41
N VAL A 105 8.14 -5.34 0.78
CA VAL A 105 9.02 -4.26 0.33
C VAL A 105 9.12 -4.27 -1.19
N LEU A 106 9.13 -3.08 -1.80
CA LEU A 106 9.37 -2.93 -3.21
C LEU A 106 10.76 -3.49 -3.57
N VAL A 107 10.79 -4.43 -4.50
CA VAL A 107 12.04 -4.91 -5.09
C VAL A 107 12.21 -4.23 -6.45
N SER A 108 13.35 -3.59 -6.66
CA SER A 108 13.62 -2.91 -7.94
C SER A 108 13.63 -3.92 -9.08
N GLY A 109 12.91 -3.62 -10.15
CA GLY A 109 12.87 -4.43 -11.38
C GLY A 109 12.73 -3.50 -12.58
N GLY A 110 13.41 -3.80 -13.66
CA GLY A 110 13.68 -2.97 -14.84
C GLY A 110 12.48 -2.42 -15.62
N ASP A 111 11.24 -2.71 -15.25
CA ASP A 111 10.05 -2.14 -15.87
C ASP A 111 9.44 -1.07 -14.97
N GLN A 112 9.50 0.19 -15.44
CA GLN A 112 8.96 1.36 -14.73
C GLN A 112 7.43 1.31 -14.54
N ASN A 113 6.72 0.50 -15.31
CA ASN A 113 5.28 0.31 -15.22
C ASN A 113 4.90 -0.87 -14.32
N ARG A 114 5.86 -1.69 -13.88
CA ARG A 114 5.62 -2.87 -13.04
C ARG A 114 6.33 -2.71 -11.69
N LEU A 115 5.57 -2.48 -10.64
CA LEU A 115 6.06 -2.39 -9.25
C LEU A 115 5.81 -3.71 -8.54
N VAL A 116 6.86 -4.38 -8.10
CA VAL A 116 6.78 -5.69 -7.44
C VAL A 116 7.20 -5.55 -5.98
N PHE A 117 6.31 -5.88 -5.08
CA PHE A 117 6.56 -5.97 -3.65
C PHE A 117 6.70 -7.45 -3.26
N LYS A 118 7.72 -7.77 -2.46
CA LYS A 118 7.94 -9.11 -1.93
C LYS A 118 7.88 -9.12 -0.41
N PHE A 119 7.42 -10.22 0.14
CA PHE A 119 7.36 -10.46 1.58
C PHE A 119 8.71 -10.17 2.25
N LYS A 120 8.66 -9.39 3.32
CA LYS A 120 9.79 -9.06 4.18
C LYS A 120 9.62 -9.73 5.54
N ASP A 121 8.49 -9.47 6.18
CA ASP A 121 8.08 -10.01 7.49
C ASP A 121 6.57 -9.78 7.69
N GLY A 122 6.07 -9.99 8.90
CA GLY A 122 4.65 -9.71 9.18
C GLY A 122 4.26 -10.06 10.61
N THR A 123 3.03 -9.68 10.97
CA THR A 123 2.41 -10.09 12.23
C THR A 123 1.43 -11.24 11.99
N ASN A 124 1.27 -12.12 13.00
CA ASN A 124 0.40 -13.31 12.93
C ASN A 124 0.75 -14.26 11.78
N ILE A 125 2.01 -14.27 11.34
CA ILE A 125 2.50 -15.23 10.34
C ILE A 125 2.86 -16.52 11.10
N GLN A 126 2.05 -17.55 10.90
CA GLN A 126 2.31 -18.88 11.47
C GLN A 126 3.01 -19.78 10.45
N PRO A 127 3.85 -20.72 10.87
CA PRO A 127 4.61 -21.60 9.95
C PRO A 127 3.72 -22.35 8.95
N ASP A 128 2.52 -22.77 9.38
CA ASP A 128 1.59 -23.56 8.58
C ASP A 128 0.44 -22.73 7.98
N ALA A 129 0.36 -21.44 8.32
CA ALA A 129 -0.62 -20.53 7.76
C ALA A 129 -0.08 -19.86 6.50
N GLY A 130 -0.93 -19.76 5.49
CA GLY A 130 -0.58 -19.02 4.29
C GLY A 130 -0.55 -17.51 4.52
N HIS A 131 0.19 -16.81 3.67
CA HIS A 131 0.27 -15.35 3.67
C HIS A 131 0.52 -14.81 2.26
N MET A 132 0.26 -13.51 2.07
CA MET A 132 0.65 -12.84 0.83
C MET A 132 2.17 -12.76 0.73
N GLN A 133 2.71 -13.45 -0.25
CA GLN A 133 4.14 -13.54 -0.54
C GLN A 133 4.63 -12.44 -1.46
N ARG A 134 3.75 -11.95 -2.34
CA ARG A 134 4.10 -10.97 -3.36
C ARG A 134 2.84 -10.24 -3.84
N VAL A 135 3.00 -8.99 -4.22
CA VAL A 135 2.06 -8.28 -5.07
C VAL A 135 2.80 -7.54 -6.18
N ALA A 136 2.25 -7.56 -7.38
CA ALA A 136 2.73 -6.75 -8.50
C ALA A 136 1.62 -5.83 -9.00
N PHE A 137 1.95 -4.56 -9.18
CA PHE A 137 1.09 -3.56 -9.83
C PHE A 137 1.65 -3.29 -11.22
N VAL A 138 0.85 -3.50 -12.26
CA VAL A 138 1.15 -3.09 -13.63
C VAL A 138 0.29 -1.88 -13.94
N ILE A 139 0.90 -0.69 -14.03
CA ILE A 139 0.22 0.58 -14.22
C ILE A 139 0.54 1.08 -15.63
N ASP A 140 -0.32 0.77 -16.58
CA ASP A 140 -0.11 1.04 -18.00
C ASP A 140 -0.80 2.31 -18.51
N GLY A 141 -1.37 3.10 -17.59
CA GLY A 141 -1.99 4.37 -17.90
C GLY A 141 -2.83 4.94 -16.76
N PRO A 142 -3.47 6.11 -16.95
CA PRO A 142 -4.23 6.77 -15.90
C PRO A 142 -5.54 6.06 -15.54
N ASN A 143 -6.04 5.19 -16.43
CA ASN A 143 -7.36 4.60 -16.32
C ASN A 143 -7.36 3.06 -16.28
N HIS A 144 -6.18 2.45 -16.23
CA HIS A 144 -6.05 0.99 -16.20
C HIS A 144 -4.85 0.56 -15.38
N HIS A 145 -5.04 -0.45 -14.53
CA HIS A 145 -3.95 -1.18 -13.89
C HIS A 145 -4.36 -2.61 -13.60
N ILE A 146 -3.35 -3.44 -13.42
CA ILE A 146 -3.48 -4.84 -13.05
C ILE A 146 -2.80 -5.05 -11.70
N GLU A 147 -3.40 -5.87 -10.85
CA GLU A 147 -2.79 -6.34 -9.62
C GLU A 147 -2.67 -7.85 -9.65
N GLU A 148 -1.49 -8.36 -9.33
CA GLU A 148 -1.22 -9.79 -9.23
C GLU A 148 -0.79 -10.10 -7.79
N TRP A 149 -1.71 -10.68 -7.03
CA TRP A 149 -1.51 -11.05 -5.63
C TRP A 149 -1.16 -12.52 -5.53
N THR A 150 0.04 -12.82 -5.02
CA THR A 150 0.52 -14.19 -4.86
C THR A 150 0.47 -14.58 -3.40
N TYR A 151 -0.33 -15.59 -3.11
CA TYR A 151 -0.46 -16.21 -1.79
C TYR A 151 0.41 -17.46 -1.72
N LEU A 152 1.16 -17.61 -0.63
CA LEU A 152 1.99 -18.78 -0.36
C LEU A 152 1.36 -19.59 0.78
N GLN A 153 1.07 -20.86 0.54
CA GLN A 153 0.61 -21.79 1.57
C GLN A 153 1.18 -23.19 1.32
N ASN A 154 1.73 -23.82 2.34
CA ASN A 154 2.30 -25.18 2.25
C ASN A 154 3.34 -25.31 1.11
N GLY A 155 4.15 -24.28 0.89
CA GLY A 155 5.17 -24.25 -0.16
C GLY A 155 4.63 -24.10 -1.58
N LYS A 156 3.33 -23.87 -1.76
CA LYS A 156 2.68 -23.62 -3.05
C LYS A 156 2.28 -22.16 -3.16
N GLU A 157 2.63 -21.56 -4.29
CA GLU A 157 2.16 -20.22 -4.66
C GLU A 157 0.89 -20.33 -5.51
N ASP A 158 -0.09 -19.49 -5.20
CA ASP A 158 -1.27 -19.24 -6.00
C ASP A 158 -1.39 -17.74 -6.26
N THR A 159 -1.67 -17.36 -7.52
CA THR A 159 -1.71 -15.97 -7.94
C THR A 159 -3.09 -15.59 -8.43
N THR A 160 -3.71 -14.68 -7.73
CA THR A 160 -4.97 -14.04 -8.12
C THR A 160 -4.66 -12.76 -8.89
N ARG A 161 -5.30 -12.59 -10.05
CA ARG A 161 -5.12 -11.44 -10.93
C ARG A 161 -6.39 -10.62 -11.02
N PHE A 162 -6.27 -9.35 -10.65
CA PHE A 162 -7.30 -8.32 -10.80
C PHE A 162 -6.98 -7.45 -12.03
N ASP A 163 -8.02 -7.09 -12.79
CA ASP A 163 -7.93 -6.18 -13.94
C ASP A 163 -8.87 -5.01 -13.68
N PHE A 164 -8.31 -3.84 -13.36
CA PHE A 164 -9.05 -2.68 -12.91
C PHE A 164 -9.11 -1.55 -13.93
N ARG A 165 -10.30 -0.97 -14.07
CA ARG A 165 -10.59 0.24 -14.83
C ARG A 165 -11.03 1.35 -13.88
N ARG A 166 -10.53 2.57 -14.11
CA ARG A 166 -10.93 3.72 -13.28
C ARG A 166 -12.42 3.98 -13.42
N LYS A 167 -13.09 4.10 -12.30
CA LYS A 167 -14.51 4.49 -12.27
C LYS A 167 -14.62 5.97 -12.63
N GLN A 168 -15.47 6.26 -13.60
CA GLN A 168 -15.80 7.62 -14.03
C GLN A 168 -16.79 8.27 -13.08
#